data_5ab30035a10ab6f3f106c828f4d56a1b
#
_entry.id   5ab30035a10ab6f3f106c828f4d56a1b
#
_cell.length_a   1.000
_cell.length_b   1.000
_cell.length_c   1.000
_cell.angle_alpha   90.00
_cell.angle_beta   90.00
_cell.angle_gamma   90.00
#
_symmetry.space_group_name_H-M   'P 1'
#
loop_
_entity.id
_entity.type
_entity.pdbx_description
1 polymer ?
#
loop_
_entity_poly.entity_id
_entity_poly.type
_entity_poly.pdbx_seq_one_letter_code
_entity_poly.pdbx_strand_id
1 'polypeptide(L)'
;MQIDVVTIFPEYLAPLRAALLGKAIDKGLISVGVHDLRDWTQDVHKAVDDSPYGGGPGMVMKADIWGPALDDVCTDETRLIVPTPAGRPFTQALAHEYASESHLVFACGRYEGIDQRVVDDARRRVRVDEVSIGDYVLVGGEVAVLAIVEAVARLLPGVLGNPKSHAEDSFQDGLLEGPSYTRPLVWRDLAVPDVLRSGNHRLIDRWRRDQSLARTFERRPDLLESLPEDAFDKHDRALLARLREGGE
;
A
#
# COMPACT_ATOMS: atom_id res chain seq x y z
N MET A 1 -8.14 6.90 -12.95
CA MET A 1 -8.10 7.20 -11.50
C MET A 1 -7.43 8.55 -11.29
N GLN A 2 -8.02 9.41 -10.48
CA GLN A 2 -7.40 10.67 -10.04
C GLN A 2 -6.80 10.47 -8.64
N ILE A 3 -5.62 11.02 -8.41
CA ILE A 3 -4.91 10.98 -7.12
C ILE A 3 -4.45 12.39 -6.82
N ASP A 4 -4.89 12.95 -5.71
CA ASP A 4 -4.45 14.24 -5.21
C ASP A 4 -3.77 14.09 -3.85
N VAL A 5 -2.69 14.81 -3.64
CA VAL A 5 -1.92 14.76 -2.40
C VAL A 5 -1.72 16.17 -1.87
N VAL A 6 -2.20 16.42 -0.65
CA VAL A 6 -1.97 17.68 0.06
C VAL A 6 -0.84 17.47 1.06
N THR A 7 0.21 18.28 0.98
CA THR A 7 1.45 18.15 1.79
C THR A 7 2.11 19.51 1.95
N ILE A 8 3.01 19.64 2.91
CA ILE A 8 3.91 20.81 3.04
C ILE A 8 5.27 20.59 2.35
N PHE A 9 5.47 19.42 1.72
CA PHE A 9 6.70 19.05 1.00
C PHE A 9 6.37 18.43 -0.37
N PRO A 10 5.86 19.21 -1.34
CA PRO A 10 5.48 18.68 -2.67
C PRO A 10 6.61 17.94 -3.39
N GLU A 11 7.86 18.37 -3.22
CA GLU A 11 9.05 17.77 -3.81
C GLU A 11 9.30 16.33 -3.33
N TYR A 12 8.79 15.98 -2.14
CA TYR A 12 8.91 14.62 -1.60
C TYR A 12 8.18 13.57 -2.44
N LEU A 13 7.20 14.01 -3.23
CA LEU A 13 6.36 13.16 -4.06
C LEU A 13 6.83 13.04 -5.51
N ALA A 14 8.00 13.57 -5.85
CA ALA A 14 8.61 13.42 -7.17
C ALA A 14 8.66 11.96 -7.68
N PRO A 15 8.88 10.91 -6.84
CA PRO A 15 8.84 9.51 -7.26
C PRO A 15 7.53 9.07 -7.90
N LEU A 16 6.38 9.70 -7.62
CA LEU A 16 5.09 9.39 -8.25
C LEU A 16 5.12 9.59 -9.78
N ARG A 17 6.07 10.38 -10.30
CA ARG A 17 6.24 10.64 -11.74
C ARG A 17 7.34 9.79 -12.37
N ALA A 18 7.88 8.81 -11.64
CA ALA A 18 8.97 7.97 -12.10
C ALA A 18 8.49 6.57 -12.51
N ALA A 19 9.34 5.86 -13.27
CA ALA A 19 9.22 4.45 -13.62
C ALA A 19 7.83 4.05 -14.14
N LEU A 20 7.16 3.09 -13.48
CA LEU A 20 5.87 2.55 -13.92
C LEU A 20 4.73 3.56 -13.73
N LEU A 21 4.74 4.30 -12.62
CA LEU A 21 3.75 5.33 -12.33
C LEU A 21 3.81 6.48 -13.35
N GLY A 22 5.01 6.96 -13.69
CA GLY A 22 5.20 7.96 -14.73
C GLY A 22 4.62 7.51 -16.08
N LYS A 23 4.87 6.26 -16.48
CA LYS A 23 4.28 5.68 -17.70
C LYS A 23 2.75 5.57 -17.63
N ALA A 24 2.19 5.30 -16.46
CA ALA A 24 0.74 5.24 -16.28
C ALA A 24 0.10 6.65 -16.39
N ILE A 25 0.78 7.68 -15.90
CA ILE A 25 0.40 9.08 -16.08
C ILE A 25 0.45 9.48 -17.56
N ASP A 26 1.55 9.20 -18.25
CA ASP A 26 1.74 9.50 -19.67
C ASP A 26 0.64 8.85 -20.56
N LYS A 27 0.16 7.68 -20.16
CA LYS A 27 -0.94 6.96 -20.83
C LYS A 27 -2.33 7.44 -20.42
N GLY A 28 -2.45 8.39 -19.50
CA GLY A 28 -3.73 8.86 -18.98
C GLY A 28 -4.50 7.85 -18.12
N LEU A 29 -3.85 6.79 -17.64
CA LEU A 29 -4.47 5.79 -16.73
C LEU A 29 -4.63 6.34 -15.32
N ILE A 30 -3.71 7.22 -14.92
CA ILE A 30 -3.67 7.90 -13.62
C ILE A 30 -3.42 9.39 -13.87
N SER A 31 -4.10 10.26 -13.13
CA SER A 31 -3.73 11.68 -12.99
C SER A 31 -3.24 11.92 -11.56
N VAL A 32 -2.17 12.70 -11.40
CA VAL A 32 -1.60 13.01 -10.08
C VAL A 32 -1.49 14.52 -9.91
N GLY A 33 -2.24 15.06 -8.95
CA GLY A 33 -2.14 16.41 -8.41
C GLY A 33 -1.34 16.41 -7.09
N VAL A 34 -0.42 17.34 -6.94
CA VAL A 34 0.32 17.55 -5.67
C VAL A 34 0.15 19.00 -5.29
N HIS A 35 -0.37 19.23 -4.11
CA HIS A 35 -0.78 20.54 -3.61
C HIS A 35 0.05 20.92 -2.38
N ASP A 36 0.65 22.11 -2.39
CA ASP A 36 1.31 22.66 -1.20
C ASP A 36 0.25 23.22 -0.26
N LEU A 37 0.10 22.64 0.94
CA LEU A 37 -0.83 23.11 1.96
C LEU A 37 -0.65 24.60 2.29
N ARG A 38 0.54 25.15 2.09
CA ARG A 38 0.83 26.57 2.34
C ARG A 38 0.10 27.52 1.38
N ASP A 39 -0.46 27.02 0.29
CA ASP A 39 -1.24 27.85 -0.65
C ASP A 39 -2.57 28.31 -0.06
N TRP A 40 -3.06 27.63 1.00
CA TRP A 40 -4.26 28.04 1.75
C TRP A 40 -3.98 28.90 2.97
N THR A 41 -2.72 29.25 3.24
CA THR A 41 -2.36 30.17 4.33
C THR A 41 -2.60 31.62 3.92
N GLN A 42 -3.05 32.44 4.88
CA GLN A 42 -3.29 33.86 4.66
C GLN A 42 -2.23 34.76 5.32
N ASP A 43 -1.40 34.19 6.18
CA ASP A 43 -0.38 34.93 6.90
C ASP A 43 0.95 34.99 6.14
N VAL A 44 1.77 36.00 6.46
CA VAL A 44 3.07 36.27 5.78
C VAL A 44 4.08 35.13 5.99
N HIS A 45 3.96 34.43 7.11
CA HIS A 45 4.89 33.35 7.48
C HIS A 45 4.45 31.98 6.92
N LYS A 46 3.27 31.91 6.33
CA LYS A 46 2.67 30.67 5.83
C LYS A 46 2.65 29.55 6.88
N ALA A 47 2.27 29.89 8.11
CA ALA A 47 2.26 29.00 9.25
C ALA A 47 1.12 27.97 9.13
N VAL A 48 1.46 26.68 9.10
CA VAL A 48 0.53 25.54 8.94
C VAL A 48 0.29 24.77 10.23
N ASP A 49 1.01 25.11 11.31
CA ASP A 49 1.00 24.40 12.59
C ASP A 49 0.96 25.38 13.78
N ASP A 50 0.56 24.88 14.94
CA ASP A 50 0.54 25.62 16.21
C ASP A 50 0.68 24.66 17.39
N SER A 51 0.89 25.20 18.59
CA SER A 51 1.03 24.45 19.83
C SER A 51 -0.24 23.66 20.17
N PRO A 52 -0.12 22.39 20.63
CA PRO A 52 -1.27 21.58 20.97
C PRO A 52 -2.03 22.11 22.19
N TYR A 53 -3.37 22.05 22.15
CA TYR A 53 -4.18 22.23 23.35
C TYR A 53 -3.86 21.12 24.36
N GLY A 54 -3.82 21.48 25.62
CA GLY A 54 -3.42 20.61 26.72
C GLY A 54 -1.92 20.60 26.98
N GLY A 55 -1.14 21.30 26.16
CA GLY A 55 0.32 21.36 26.27
C GLY A 55 1.00 20.10 25.79
N GLY A 56 2.31 20.02 25.94
CA GLY A 56 3.13 18.89 25.48
C GLY A 56 4.16 19.34 24.43
N PRO A 57 5.10 18.45 24.07
CA PRO A 57 6.07 18.71 23.02
C PRO A 57 5.43 18.62 21.62
N GLY A 58 6.07 19.26 20.65
CA GLY A 58 5.66 19.22 19.25
C GLY A 58 4.61 20.25 18.87
N MET A 59 4.13 20.14 17.64
CA MET A 59 3.18 21.05 17.01
C MET A 59 2.07 20.23 16.35
N VAL A 60 0.89 20.83 16.18
CA VAL A 60 -0.26 20.20 15.48
C VAL A 60 -0.61 21.04 14.27
N MET A 61 -0.87 20.38 13.14
CA MET A 61 -1.26 21.07 11.91
C MET A 61 -2.67 21.63 12.02
N LYS A 62 -2.83 22.88 11.62
CA LYS A 62 -3.97 23.74 11.89
C LYS A 62 -5.21 23.37 11.08
N ALA A 63 -6.37 23.35 11.74
CA ALA A 63 -7.65 23.05 11.10
C ALA A 63 -8.11 24.14 10.13
N ASP A 64 -7.84 25.40 10.42
CA ASP A 64 -8.21 26.55 9.58
C ASP A 64 -7.42 26.66 8.28
N ILE A 65 -6.37 25.84 8.10
CA ILE A 65 -5.64 25.68 6.84
C ILE A 65 -6.07 24.38 6.12
N TRP A 66 -6.14 23.27 6.84
CA TRP A 66 -6.54 22.00 6.27
C TRP A 66 -7.99 21.95 5.78
N GLY A 67 -8.91 22.61 6.51
CA GLY A 67 -10.34 22.65 6.13
C GLY A 67 -10.53 23.20 4.72
N PRO A 68 -10.12 24.46 4.43
CA PRO A 68 -10.18 25.03 3.08
C PRO A 68 -9.45 24.21 2.01
N ALA A 69 -8.29 23.61 2.35
CA ALA A 69 -7.57 22.77 1.42
C ALA A 69 -8.38 21.53 1.00
N LEU A 70 -9.02 20.85 1.96
CA LEU A 70 -9.88 19.72 1.66
C LEU A 70 -11.20 20.11 0.98
N ASP A 71 -11.72 21.32 1.26
CA ASP A 71 -12.91 21.84 0.57
C ASP A 71 -12.65 22.06 -0.93
N ASP A 72 -11.44 22.51 -1.28
CA ASP A 72 -11.06 22.75 -2.68
C ASP A 72 -10.66 21.48 -3.42
N VAL A 73 -10.04 20.51 -2.75
CA VAL A 73 -9.46 19.32 -3.40
C VAL A 73 -10.42 18.15 -3.42
N CYS A 74 -11.27 17.97 -2.38
CA CYS A 74 -12.21 16.86 -2.31
C CYS A 74 -13.48 17.13 -3.11
N THR A 75 -14.04 16.08 -3.71
CA THR A 75 -15.36 16.05 -4.36
C THR A 75 -16.24 15.02 -3.64
N ASP A 76 -17.53 14.96 -4.01
CA ASP A 76 -18.46 13.96 -3.44
C ASP A 76 -18.05 12.51 -3.70
N GLU A 77 -17.23 12.28 -4.73
CA GLU A 77 -16.71 10.94 -5.08
C GLU A 77 -15.36 10.61 -4.42
N THR A 78 -14.82 11.53 -3.62
CA THR A 78 -13.50 11.36 -3.00
C THR A 78 -13.51 10.31 -1.91
N ARG A 79 -12.44 9.50 -1.90
CA ARG A 79 -12.00 8.78 -0.71
C ARG A 79 -10.77 9.48 -0.14
N LEU A 80 -10.93 10.10 1.03
CA LEU A 80 -9.85 10.79 1.73
C LEU A 80 -9.07 9.78 2.58
N ILE A 81 -7.77 9.76 2.41
CA ILE A 81 -6.84 8.88 3.13
C ILE A 81 -5.91 9.75 3.96
N VAL A 82 -5.89 9.50 5.27
CA VAL A 82 -5.02 10.17 6.23
C VAL A 82 -4.00 9.15 6.73
N PRO A 83 -2.75 9.16 6.23
CA PRO A 83 -1.70 8.30 6.75
C PRO A 83 -1.37 8.67 8.20
N THR A 84 -1.52 7.71 9.11
CA THR A 84 -1.24 7.88 10.54
C THR A 84 -0.88 6.54 11.17
N PRO A 85 0.07 6.47 12.14
CA PRO A 85 0.38 5.23 12.85
C PRO A 85 -0.80 4.71 13.67
N ALA A 86 -1.77 5.55 14.03
CA ALA A 86 -2.99 5.17 14.75
C ALA A 86 -4.11 4.63 13.83
N GLY A 87 -3.89 4.60 12.53
CA GLY A 87 -4.87 4.15 11.55
C GLY A 87 -5.01 2.63 11.46
N ARG A 88 -6.03 2.17 10.75
CA ARG A 88 -6.17 0.75 10.41
C ARG A 88 -5.01 0.28 9.52
N PRO A 89 -4.56 -0.98 9.62
CA PRO A 89 -3.48 -1.48 8.78
C PRO A 89 -3.83 -1.42 7.29
N PHE A 90 -2.89 -0.91 6.47
CA PHE A 90 -2.97 -1.01 5.02
C PHE A 90 -2.62 -2.44 4.59
N THR A 91 -3.51 -3.07 3.86
CA THR A 91 -3.38 -4.45 3.37
C THR A 91 -3.60 -4.51 1.86
N GLN A 92 -3.26 -5.65 1.24
CA GLN A 92 -3.56 -5.88 -0.19
C GLN A 92 -5.07 -5.79 -0.47
N ALA A 93 -5.92 -6.26 0.43
CA ALA A 93 -7.37 -6.12 0.30
C ALA A 93 -7.80 -4.65 0.25
N LEU A 94 -7.21 -3.79 1.11
CA LEU A 94 -7.47 -2.37 1.09
C LEU A 94 -6.93 -1.68 -0.18
N ALA A 95 -5.79 -2.16 -0.72
CA ALA A 95 -5.29 -1.70 -2.00
C ALA A 95 -6.27 -1.99 -3.15
N HIS A 96 -6.93 -3.16 -3.15
CA HIS A 96 -7.99 -3.50 -4.11
C HIS A 96 -9.22 -2.60 -3.95
N GLU A 97 -9.64 -2.29 -2.72
CA GLU A 97 -10.72 -1.32 -2.50
C GLU A 97 -10.37 0.04 -3.12
N TYR A 98 -9.18 0.56 -2.84
CA TYR A 98 -8.73 1.85 -3.37
C TYR A 98 -8.55 1.84 -4.89
N ALA A 99 -8.16 0.72 -5.48
CA ALA A 99 -8.06 0.57 -6.92
C ALA A 99 -9.41 0.68 -7.64
N SER A 100 -10.53 0.49 -6.94
CA SER A 100 -11.88 0.65 -7.47
C SER A 100 -12.43 2.08 -7.39
N GLU A 101 -11.74 2.98 -6.68
CA GLU A 101 -12.17 4.37 -6.51
C GLU A 101 -11.83 5.22 -7.75
N SER A 102 -12.68 6.22 -8.03
CA SER A 102 -12.42 7.20 -9.10
C SER A 102 -11.41 8.25 -8.67
N HIS A 103 -11.46 8.66 -7.37
CA HIS A 103 -10.67 9.74 -6.81
C HIS A 103 -10.17 9.42 -5.41
N LEU A 104 -8.85 9.43 -5.23
CA LEU A 104 -8.17 9.31 -3.94
C LEU A 104 -7.53 10.65 -3.58
N VAL A 105 -7.78 11.15 -2.38
CA VAL A 105 -7.11 12.32 -1.81
C VAL A 105 -6.30 11.87 -0.60
N PHE A 106 -5.05 12.29 -0.52
CA PHE A 106 -4.18 12.01 0.62
C PHE A 106 -3.87 13.29 1.39
N ALA A 107 -4.13 13.27 2.69
CA ALA A 107 -3.75 14.34 3.61
C ALA A 107 -2.49 13.96 4.37
N CYS A 108 -1.33 14.49 3.98
CA CYS A 108 -0.04 14.17 4.60
C CYS A 108 0.17 14.97 5.88
N GLY A 109 -0.07 14.34 7.03
CA GLY A 109 0.28 14.92 8.33
C GLY A 109 1.79 15.00 8.55
N ARG A 110 2.21 16.03 9.28
CA ARG A 110 3.58 16.22 9.80
C ARG A 110 3.49 16.58 11.27
N TYR A 111 4.62 16.70 11.94
CA TYR A 111 4.70 16.97 13.37
C TYR A 111 3.91 15.93 14.20
N GLU A 112 3.05 16.37 15.14
CA GLU A 112 2.20 15.48 15.94
C GLU A 112 0.87 15.11 15.23
N GLY A 113 0.74 15.47 13.95
CA GLY A 113 -0.41 15.15 13.11
C GLY A 113 -1.28 16.35 12.76
N ILE A 114 -2.44 16.04 12.19
CA ILE A 114 -3.45 17.00 11.77
C ILE A 114 -4.48 17.15 12.90
N ASP A 115 -4.95 18.37 13.15
CA ASP A 115 -6.04 18.62 14.11
C ASP A 115 -7.23 17.68 13.84
N GLN A 116 -7.66 16.94 14.86
CA GLN A 116 -8.70 15.91 14.73
C GLN A 116 -10.00 16.43 14.12
N ARG A 117 -10.33 17.71 14.35
CA ARG A 117 -11.54 18.34 13.81
C ARG A 117 -11.57 18.35 12.27
N VAL A 118 -10.41 18.34 11.60
CA VAL A 118 -10.32 18.24 10.13
C VAL A 118 -10.85 16.90 9.65
N VAL A 119 -10.43 15.82 10.30
CA VAL A 119 -10.87 14.45 9.97
C VAL A 119 -12.36 14.28 10.28
N ASP A 120 -12.79 14.78 11.44
CA ASP A 120 -14.20 14.66 11.89
C ASP A 120 -15.15 15.48 10.99
N ASP A 121 -14.73 16.64 10.51
CA ASP A 121 -15.48 17.44 9.56
C ASP A 121 -15.53 16.78 8.17
N ALA A 122 -14.40 16.31 7.66
CA ALA A 122 -14.33 15.62 6.38
C ALA A 122 -15.24 14.39 6.32
N ARG A 123 -15.38 13.63 7.43
CA ARG A 123 -16.29 12.46 7.53
C ARG A 123 -17.76 12.78 7.31
N ARG A 124 -18.17 14.04 7.44
CA ARG A 124 -19.55 14.47 7.17
C ARG A 124 -19.86 14.57 5.69
N ARG A 125 -18.85 14.61 4.84
CA ARG A 125 -18.96 14.90 3.41
C ARG A 125 -18.42 13.80 2.52
N VAL A 126 -17.34 13.15 2.92
CA VAL A 126 -16.66 12.13 2.13
C VAL A 126 -16.30 10.91 2.99
N ARG A 127 -15.97 9.81 2.32
CA ARG A 127 -15.41 8.63 3.02
C ARG A 127 -14.00 8.93 3.46
N VAL A 128 -13.69 8.75 4.74
CA VAL A 128 -12.38 9.01 5.33
C VAL A 128 -11.80 7.75 5.93
N ASP A 129 -10.58 7.42 5.55
CA ASP A 129 -9.78 6.35 6.15
C ASP A 129 -8.53 6.92 6.80
N GLU A 130 -8.34 6.63 8.08
CA GLU A 130 -7.06 6.74 8.77
C GLU A 130 -6.32 5.42 8.61
N VAL A 131 -5.08 5.45 8.05
CA VAL A 131 -4.40 4.25 7.59
C VAL A 131 -2.95 4.21 8.03
N SER A 132 -2.52 3.08 8.60
CA SER A 132 -1.15 2.78 8.96
C SER A 132 -0.51 1.82 7.95
N ILE A 133 0.73 2.08 7.55
CA ILE A 133 1.51 1.16 6.71
C ILE A 133 2.41 0.21 7.51
N GLY A 134 2.30 0.20 8.84
CA GLY A 134 3.05 -0.70 9.73
C GLY A 134 3.21 -0.14 11.12
N ASP A 135 3.66 -0.98 12.05
CA ASP A 135 3.83 -0.68 13.46
C ASP A 135 5.15 0.09 13.72
N TYR A 136 5.27 1.25 13.09
CA TYR A 136 6.39 2.18 13.25
C TYR A 136 5.94 3.61 12.96
N VAL A 137 6.67 4.58 13.50
CA VAL A 137 6.36 5.99 13.32
C VAL A 137 7.30 6.60 12.27
N LEU A 138 6.72 7.28 11.29
CA LEU A 138 7.42 8.06 10.26
C LEU A 138 7.41 9.54 10.62
N VAL A 139 8.31 10.32 10.01
CA VAL A 139 8.38 11.77 10.19
C VAL A 139 7.17 12.50 9.55
N GLY A 140 6.50 11.85 8.59
CA GLY A 140 5.34 12.41 7.88
C GLY A 140 4.66 11.39 6.98
N GLY A 141 3.49 11.78 6.43
CA GLY A 141 2.63 10.90 5.64
C GLY A 141 3.12 10.59 4.23
N GLU A 142 4.07 11.35 3.67
CA GLU A 142 4.43 11.28 2.25
C GLU A 142 4.99 9.91 1.84
N VAL A 143 5.82 9.28 2.69
CA VAL A 143 6.34 7.92 2.43
C VAL A 143 5.20 6.90 2.39
N ALA A 144 4.23 7.04 3.28
CA ALA A 144 3.05 6.16 3.27
C ALA A 144 2.23 6.36 1.99
N VAL A 145 2.06 7.59 1.52
CA VAL A 145 1.41 7.88 0.22
C VAL A 145 2.13 7.18 -0.92
N LEU A 146 3.47 7.27 -0.99
CA LEU A 146 4.25 6.59 -2.02
C LEU A 146 3.99 5.08 -2.00
N ALA A 147 4.03 4.44 -0.83
CA ALA A 147 3.80 3.01 -0.67
C ALA A 147 2.37 2.60 -1.08
N ILE A 148 1.37 3.36 -0.64
CA ILE A 148 -0.05 3.09 -0.94
C ILE A 148 -0.31 3.27 -2.44
N VAL A 149 0.16 4.35 -3.05
CA VAL A 149 -0.05 4.62 -4.48
C VAL A 149 0.63 3.57 -5.35
N GLU A 150 1.85 3.13 -5.02
CA GLU A 150 2.53 2.03 -5.70
C GLU A 150 1.71 0.73 -5.64
N ALA A 151 1.18 0.37 -4.47
CA ALA A 151 0.38 -0.83 -4.29
C ALA A 151 -0.96 -0.76 -5.04
N VAL A 152 -1.61 0.40 -5.07
CA VAL A 152 -2.91 0.63 -5.74
C VAL A 152 -2.73 0.68 -7.25
N ALA A 153 -1.78 1.49 -7.74
CA ALA A 153 -1.61 1.74 -9.15
C ALA A 153 -1.29 0.49 -9.97
N ARG A 154 -0.51 -0.45 -9.41
CA ARG A 154 -0.20 -1.72 -10.08
C ARG A 154 -1.40 -2.63 -10.27
N LEU A 155 -2.51 -2.40 -9.55
CA LEU A 155 -3.77 -3.14 -9.70
C LEU A 155 -4.66 -2.57 -10.81
N LEU A 156 -4.38 -1.37 -11.28
CA LEU A 156 -5.18 -0.74 -12.33
C LEU A 156 -4.96 -1.40 -13.69
N PRO A 157 -6.03 -1.63 -14.47
CA PRO A 157 -5.92 -2.19 -15.80
C PRO A 157 -4.97 -1.38 -16.70
N GLY A 158 -4.04 -2.04 -17.37
CA GLY A 158 -3.11 -1.42 -18.32
C GLY A 158 -1.86 -0.77 -17.72
N VAL A 159 -1.73 -0.70 -16.40
CA VAL A 159 -0.51 -0.23 -15.71
C VAL A 159 0.59 -1.28 -15.82
N LEU A 160 0.32 -2.53 -15.45
CA LEU A 160 1.23 -3.65 -15.68
C LEU A 160 1.12 -4.16 -17.12
N GLY A 161 2.25 -4.54 -17.72
CA GLY A 161 2.30 -5.06 -19.08
C GLY A 161 1.63 -6.45 -19.23
N ASN A 162 1.63 -7.26 -18.18
CA ASN A 162 0.94 -8.55 -18.11
C ASN A 162 -0.14 -8.51 -17.02
N PRO A 163 -1.43 -8.61 -17.38
CA PRO A 163 -2.52 -8.59 -16.39
C PRO A 163 -2.47 -9.73 -15.36
N LYS A 164 -1.73 -10.80 -15.64
CA LYS A 164 -1.56 -11.93 -14.71
C LYS A 164 -0.39 -11.74 -13.74
N SER A 165 0.43 -10.70 -13.91
CA SER A 165 1.64 -10.51 -13.09
C SER A 165 1.35 -10.32 -11.60
N HIS A 166 0.15 -9.86 -11.23
CA HIS A 166 -0.24 -9.69 -9.84
C HIS A 166 -1.02 -10.87 -9.27
N ALA A 167 -1.44 -11.84 -10.12
CA ALA A 167 -2.26 -12.97 -9.66
C ALA A 167 -1.49 -13.99 -8.79
N GLU A 168 -0.17 -14.05 -8.95
CA GLU A 168 0.72 -14.95 -8.21
C GLU A 168 1.52 -14.20 -7.12
N ASP A 169 1.22 -12.92 -6.87
CA ASP A 169 1.91 -12.13 -5.85
C ASP A 169 1.48 -12.53 -4.44
N SER A 170 2.34 -12.26 -3.46
CA SER A 170 2.02 -12.42 -2.04
C SER A 170 0.71 -11.73 -1.67
N PHE A 171 -0.07 -12.37 -0.81
CA PHE A 171 -1.37 -11.91 -0.26
C PHE A 171 -2.56 -11.95 -1.23
N GLN A 172 -2.42 -12.36 -2.48
CA GLN A 172 -3.55 -12.45 -3.41
C GLN A 172 -4.50 -13.62 -3.06
N ASP A 173 -3.92 -14.77 -2.73
CA ASP A 173 -4.64 -15.96 -2.26
C ASP A 173 -4.44 -16.21 -0.75
N GLY A 174 -3.95 -15.20 -0.01
CA GLY A 174 -3.67 -15.28 1.41
C GLY A 174 -2.33 -15.93 1.77
N LEU A 175 -1.49 -16.25 0.79
CA LEU A 175 -0.16 -16.83 1.00
C LEU A 175 0.95 -15.86 0.59
N LEU A 176 2.17 -16.18 0.99
CA LEU A 176 3.37 -15.56 0.43
C LEU A 176 3.77 -16.28 -0.86
N GLU A 177 4.29 -15.54 -1.82
CA GLU A 177 4.83 -16.10 -3.07
C GLU A 177 6.02 -17.02 -2.84
N GLY A 178 6.17 -18.04 -3.69
CA GLY A 178 7.34 -18.92 -3.73
C GLY A 178 8.60 -18.21 -4.23
N PRO A 179 9.78 -18.87 -4.20
CA PRO A 179 11.04 -18.30 -4.71
C PRO A 179 11.03 -18.25 -6.25
N SER A 180 11.57 -17.16 -6.80
CA SER A 180 11.75 -16.97 -8.23
C SER A 180 13.20 -17.22 -8.64
N TYR A 181 13.39 -17.81 -9.84
CA TYR A 181 14.70 -18.14 -10.38
C TYR A 181 14.83 -17.61 -11.82
N THR A 182 16.05 -17.19 -12.18
CA THR A 182 16.40 -16.76 -13.52
C THR A 182 17.79 -17.24 -13.92
N ARG A 183 18.29 -16.87 -15.10
CA ARG A 183 19.64 -17.19 -15.58
C ARG A 183 20.72 -16.50 -14.71
N PRO A 184 21.91 -17.11 -14.56
CA PRO A 184 22.36 -18.39 -15.12
C PRO A 184 21.76 -19.61 -14.43
N LEU A 185 21.87 -20.81 -15.05
CA LEU A 185 21.35 -22.06 -14.50
C LEU A 185 22.01 -22.47 -13.17
N VAL A 186 23.29 -22.21 -13.04
CA VAL A 186 24.05 -22.44 -11.82
C VAL A 186 24.78 -21.14 -11.47
N TRP A 187 24.64 -20.70 -10.24
CA TRP A 187 25.35 -19.53 -9.70
C TRP A 187 25.96 -19.89 -8.34
N ARG A 188 27.30 -19.84 -8.24
CA ARG A 188 28.07 -20.18 -7.02
C ARG A 188 27.65 -21.55 -6.43
N ASP A 189 27.63 -22.58 -7.28
CA ASP A 189 27.22 -23.97 -6.97
C ASP A 189 25.75 -24.16 -6.57
N LEU A 190 24.93 -23.12 -6.64
CA LEU A 190 23.49 -23.17 -6.44
C LEU A 190 22.77 -23.33 -7.79
N ALA A 191 22.09 -24.43 -7.99
CA ALA A 191 21.37 -24.72 -9.22
C ALA A 191 19.91 -24.29 -9.14
N VAL A 192 19.35 -23.90 -10.31
CA VAL A 192 17.89 -23.76 -10.46
C VAL A 192 17.24 -25.13 -10.29
N PRO A 193 16.15 -25.25 -9.49
CA PRO A 193 15.44 -26.53 -9.31
C PRO A 193 15.02 -27.18 -10.64
N ASP A 194 15.28 -28.49 -10.79
CA ASP A 194 15.06 -29.22 -12.04
C ASP A 194 13.59 -29.20 -12.48
N VAL A 195 12.65 -29.19 -11.53
CA VAL A 195 11.22 -29.11 -11.81
C VAL A 195 10.86 -27.88 -12.65
N LEU A 196 11.53 -26.74 -12.40
CA LEU A 196 11.29 -25.48 -13.15
C LEU A 196 11.78 -25.54 -14.60
N ARG A 197 12.60 -26.56 -14.94
CA ARG A 197 13.15 -26.81 -16.27
C ARG A 197 12.42 -27.94 -17.02
N SER A 198 11.53 -28.65 -16.35
CA SER A 198 10.88 -29.86 -16.90
C SER A 198 9.92 -29.57 -18.04
N GLY A 199 9.44 -28.33 -18.21
CA GLY A 199 8.35 -28.00 -19.15
C GLY A 199 6.98 -28.53 -18.71
N ASN A 200 6.90 -29.27 -17.61
CA ASN A 200 5.65 -29.81 -17.09
C ASN A 200 4.96 -28.77 -16.16
N HIS A 201 4.07 -27.97 -16.75
CA HIS A 201 3.38 -26.89 -16.02
C HIS A 201 2.69 -27.38 -14.74
N ARG A 202 2.03 -28.55 -14.76
CA ARG A 202 1.37 -29.09 -13.57
C ARG A 202 2.35 -29.36 -12.41
N LEU A 203 3.55 -29.86 -12.70
CA LEU A 203 4.58 -30.09 -11.67
C LEU A 203 5.18 -28.77 -11.21
N ILE A 204 5.36 -27.82 -12.12
CA ILE A 204 5.86 -26.46 -11.79
C ILE A 204 4.87 -25.74 -10.88
N ASP A 205 3.58 -25.75 -11.22
CA ASP A 205 2.54 -25.08 -10.43
C ASP A 205 2.41 -25.71 -9.04
N ARG A 206 2.46 -27.05 -8.96
CA ARG A 206 2.47 -27.76 -7.67
C ARG A 206 3.69 -27.40 -6.84
N TRP A 207 4.88 -27.38 -7.42
CA TRP A 207 6.11 -27.02 -6.73
C TRP A 207 6.05 -25.57 -6.20
N ARG A 208 5.55 -24.62 -7.02
CA ARG A 208 5.36 -23.23 -6.60
C ARG A 208 4.43 -23.13 -5.40
N ARG A 209 3.30 -23.85 -5.45
CA ARG A 209 2.35 -23.90 -4.34
C ARG A 209 2.99 -24.46 -3.07
N ASP A 210 3.78 -25.54 -3.19
CA ASP A 210 4.50 -26.14 -2.07
C ASP A 210 5.50 -25.17 -1.45
N GLN A 211 6.25 -24.43 -2.29
CA GLN A 211 7.19 -23.41 -1.82
C GLN A 211 6.48 -22.23 -1.16
N SER A 212 5.36 -21.80 -1.69
CA SER A 212 4.51 -20.76 -1.12
C SER A 212 4.01 -21.16 0.27
N LEU A 213 3.46 -22.36 0.43
CA LEU A 213 2.99 -22.89 1.70
C LEU A 213 4.12 -23.01 2.73
N ALA A 214 5.28 -23.56 2.33
CA ALA A 214 6.43 -23.71 3.22
C ALA A 214 6.94 -22.33 3.70
N ARG A 215 7.08 -21.36 2.79
CA ARG A 215 7.51 -20.01 3.11
C ARG A 215 6.50 -19.29 4.01
N THR A 216 5.21 -19.47 3.76
CA THR A 216 4.16 -18.86 4.59
C THR A 216 4.17 -19.47 5.99
N PHE A 217 4.31 -20.78 6.07
CA PHE A 217 4.43 -21.47 7.36
C PHE A 217 5.61 -20.97 8.20
N GLU A 218 6.77 -20.77 7.56
CA GLU A 218 7.98 -20.29 8.22
C GLU A 218 7.89 -18.82 8.68
N ARG A 219 7.33 -17.94 7.82
CA ARG A 219 7.47 -16.49 7.99
C ARG A 219 6.21 -15.79 8.45
N ARG A 220 5.05 -16.31 8.07
CA ARG A 220 3.75 -15.71 8.34
C ARG A 220 2.70 -16.79 8.64
N PRO A 221 2.90 -17.56 9.72
CA PRO A 221 1.93 -18.61 10.12
C PRO A 221 0.52 -18.06 10.37
N ASP A 222 0.41 -16.81 10.80
CA ASP A 222 -0.86 -16.09 10.97
C ASP A 222 -1.72 -16.06 9.70
N LEU A 223 -1.10 -15.99 8.52
CA LEU A 223 -1.83 -16.03 7.25
C LEU A 223 -2.47 -17.41 7.02
N LEU A 224 -1.77 -18.51 7.34
CA LEU A 224 -2.34 -19.86 7.24
C LEU A 224 -3.51 -20.08 8.19
N GLU A 225 -3.42 -19.52 9.41
CA GLU A 225 -4.48 -19.60 10.42
C GLU A 225 -5.73 -18.81 10.01
N SER A 226 -5.56 -17.76 9.20
CA SER A 226 -6.65 -16.93 8.71
C SER A 226 -7.40 -17.52 7.51
N LEU A 227 -6.81 -18.50 6.83
CA LEU A 227 -7.42 -19.14 5.66
C LEU A 227 -8.45 -20.20 6.05
N PRO A 228 -9.57 -20.30 5.31
CA PRO A 228 -10.56 -21.34 5.55
C PRO A 228 -10.01 -22.74 5.19
N GLU A 229 -10.52 -23.78 5.84
CA GLU A 229 -10.04 -25.15 5.66
C GLU A 229 -10.13 -25.66 4.21
N ASP A 230 -11.10 -25.20 3.45
CA ASP A 230 -11.29 -25.55 2.04
C ASP A 230 -10.31 -24.88 1.07
N ALA A 231 -9.54 -23.88 1.55
CA ALA A 231 -8.42 -23.29 0.80
C ALA A 231 -7.26 -24.28 0.58
N PHE A 232 -7.22 -25.40 1.32
CA PHE A 232 -6.16 -26.39 1.29
C PHE A 232 -6.64 -27.71 0.68
N ASP A 233 -5.96 -28.16 -0.36
CA ASP A 233 -6.18 -29.50 -0.91
C ASP A 233 -5.54 -30.60 -0.03
N LYS A 234 -5.74 -31.87 -0.41
CA LYS A 234 -5.17 -33.02 0.32
C LYS A 234 -3.64 -32.99 0.40
N HIS A 235 -2.98 -32.53 -0.67
CA HIS A 235 -1.53 -32.44 -0.72
C HIS A 235 -1.01 -31.30 0.15
N ASP A 236 -1.67 -30.13 0.12
CA ASP A 236 -1.36 -28.98 0.97
C ASP A 236 -1.39 -29.37 2.46
N ARG A 237 -2.46 -30.07 2.88
CA ARG A 237 -2.61 -30.53 4.28
C ARG A 237 -1.53 -31.51 4.66
N ALA A 238 -1.15 -32.43 3.78
CA ALA A 238 -0.07 -33.37 4.03
C ALA A 238 1.29 -32.69 4.12
N LEU A 239 1.56 -31.66 3.32
CA LEU A 239 2.75 -30.85 3.40
C LEU A 239 2.81 -30.08 4.72
N LEU A 240 1.74 -29.38 5.08
CA LEU A 240 1.66 -28.60 6.32
C LEU A 240 1.79 -29.49 7.58
N ALA A 241 1.24 -30.71 7.55
CA ALA A 241 1.42 -31.68 8.63
C ALA A 241 2.91 -32.06 8.82
N ARG A 242 3.61 -32.37 7.71
CA ARG A 242 5.07 -32.65 7.76
C ARG A 242 5.89 -31.49 8.29
N LEU A 243 5.58 -30.26 7.83
CA LEU A 243 6.26 -29.04 8.31
C LEU A 243 6.07 -28.82 9.83
N ARG A 244 4.88 -29.13 10.37
CA ARG A 244 4.58 -29.04 11.80
C ARG A 244 5.34 -30.07 12.63
N GLU A 245 5.59 -31.24 12.07
CA GLU A 245 6.35 -32.33 12.72
C GLU A 245 7.87 -32.13 12.65
N GLY A 246 8.36 -31.03 12.03
CA GLY A 246 9.76 -30.71 11.89
C GLY A 246 10.48 -31.55 10.82
N GLY A 247 9.75 -32.15 9.88
CA GLY A 247 10.29 -32.88 8.74
C GLY A 247 10.76 -31.93 7.63
N GLU A 248 12.02 -32.07 7.20
CA GLU A 248 12.60 -31.48 5.98
C GLU A 248 11.85 -31.90 4.69
#